data_e2589ce60a2577c8c6df3f96237e0e97
#
_entry.id   e2589ce60a2577c8c6df3f96237e0e97
#
_cell.length_a   1.000
_cell.length_b   1.000
_cell.length_c   1.000
_cell.angle_alpha   90.00
_cell.angle_beta   90.00
_cell.angle_gamma   90.00
#
_symmetry.space_group_name_H-M   'P 1'
#
loop_
_entity.id
_entity.type
_entity.pdbx_description
1 polymer ?
#
loop_
_entity_poly.entity_id
_entity_poly.type
_entity_poly.pdbx_seq_one_letter_code
_entity_poly.pdbx_strand_id
1 'polypeptide(L)'
;MLLRTSLSQRTLSPYRELASYHLNKSGRAPLQSEVESRLLHRVEKFLEGRRETAESLLEEVDVWMWNDDSRQLELMEVKPDVAARLRAAELARTLYEINPGSARNRELHLLSQLEYLKRQSGASDQIKVDQFLKQADNISASEVEGLLSEAIKLDLIHAATAACEVLKEVGGEAQIVSSDMRPLVNAILVGDRHLQFAAFDAIAEINPKIAYAGSSYVAEVAAWFASSRFVKKCAVGHIRSEVAQAWSIATGPRGWGSVSADSSKDFFEQATSDPDIGILLISDSLQRPSQRELVRQLRSHWKTRRMPIGLLARDADHLIKSIRYTEGMDRLLTFPLSLDDDAIASQLKQLEGQESTWTVSSDDRYRHAARSVEWLESAAVDSDLDYYHIGSHQKQLLGLLYHPEFTSSAAKILATQPTAVAQRTMLGFVSQGDLPIEARELVADAFEDAVKRGGTMLTTREIQLQYERYNASENQPAETQKVLGRVLDVIEARRNQLKQ
;
A
#
# COMPACT_ATOMS: atom_id res chain seq x y z
N MET A 1 4.27 -15.42 36.31
CA MET A 1 5.73 -15.54 36.49
C MET A 1 6.17 -16.90 36.99
N LEU A 2 5.78 -17.40 38.15
CA LEU A 2 6.21 -18.71 38.69
C LEU A 2 5.96 -19.90 37.75
N LEU A 3 4.79 -19.99 37.10
CA LEU A 3 4.47 -21.03 36.11
C LEU A 3 5.42 -21.00 34.92
N ARG A 4 5.72 -19.84 34.36
CA ARG A 4 6.70 -19.70 33.30
C ARG A 4 8.08 -20.18 33.74
N THR A 5 8.54 -19.73 34.90
CA THR A 5 9.85 -20.10 35.45
C THR A 5 9.97 -21.60 35.71
N SER A 6 8.89 -22.25 36.15
CA SER A 6 8.88 -23.69 36.46
C SER A 6 8.83 -24.58 35.21
N LEU A 7 8.21 -24.10 34.11
CA LEU A 7 7.96 -24.89 32.91
C LEU A 7 8.93 -24.57 31.77
N SER A 8 9.53 -23.39 31.74
CA SER A 8 10.45 -22.98 30.65
C SER A 8 11.73 -23.78 30.66
N GLN A 9 12.06 -24.38 29.52
CA GLN A 9 13.30 -25.13 29.33
C GLN A 9 14.53 -24.24 29.33
N ARG A 10 14.39 -22.94 29.07
CA ARG A 10 15.48 -21.94 29.10
C ARG A 10 15.82 -21.46 30.51
N THR A 11 14.97 -21.73 31.50
CA THR A 11 15.23 -21.35 32.88
C THR A 11 16.24 -22.32 33.53
N LEU A 12 17.25 -21.77 34.24
CA LEU A 12 18.21 -22.55 34.97
C LEU A 12 17.54 -23.47 36.02
N SER A 13 18.06 -24.71 36.19
CA SER A 13 17.48 -25.74 37.07
C SER A 13 17.12 -25.24 38.47
N PRO A 14 18.00 -24.49 39.21
CA PRO A 14 17.67 -24.03 40.56
C PRO A 14 16.42 -23.14 40.62
N TYR A 15 16.24 -22.29 39.64
CA TYR A 15 15.06 -21.41 39.59
C TYR A 15 13.79 -22.14 39.19
N ARG A 16 13.89 -23.18 38.35
CA ARG A 16 12.75 -24.06 38.02
C ARG A 16 12.29 -24.82 39.23
N GLU A 17 13.22 -25.41 40.00
CA GLU A 17 12.93 -26.15 41.22
C GLU A 17 12.29 -25.26 42.28
N LEU A 18 12.83 -24.07 42.50
CA LEU A 18 12.27 -23.10 43.44
C LEU A 18 10.85 -22.66 43.03
N ALA A 19 10.63 -22.37 41.73
CA ALA A 19 9.31 -22.02 41.22
C ALA A 19 8.32 -23.15 41.37
N SER A 20 8.72 -24.40 41.09
CA SER A 20 7.92 -25.60 41.27
C SER A 20 7.58 -25.85 42.73
N TYR A 21 8.52 -25.65 43.66
CA TYR A 21 8.28 -25.71 45.10
C TYR A 21 7.20 -24.72 45.55
N HIS A 22 7.28 -23.46 45.13
CA HIS A 22 6.29 -22.45 45.50
C HIS A 22 4.91 -22.72 44.89
N LEU A 23 4.84 -23.26 43.67
CA LEU A 23 3.59 -23.66 43.02
C LEU A 23 2.93 -24.82 43.76
N ASN A 24 3.69 -25.83 44.15
CA ASN A 24 3.18 -26.97 44.91
C ASN A 24 2.70 -26.56 46.31
N LYS A 25 3.35 -25.58 46.93
CA LYS A 25 2.95 -25.03 48.24
C LYS A 25 1.66 -24.23 48.17
N SER A 26 1.37 -23.58 47.01
CA SER A 26 0.15 -22.76 46.80
C SER A 26 -1.08 -23.58 46.39
N GLY A 27 -0.96 -24.90 46.21
CA GLY A 27 -2.04 -25.79 45.80
C GLY A 27 -1.63 -26.74 44.67
N ARG A 28 -2.58 -27.35 43.98
CA ARG A 28 -2.31 -28.25 42.84
C ARG A 28 -1.65 -27.50 41.71
N ALA A 29 -0.40 -27.80 41.38
CA ALA A 29 0.25 -27.31 40.18
C ALA A 29 -0.53 -27.80 38.95
N PRO A 30 -0.90 -26.92 38.02
CA PRO A 30 -1.61 -27.34 36.80
C PRO A 30 -0.70 -28.20 35.93
N LEU A 31 -1.29 -29.14 35.19
CA LEU A 31 -0.57 -29.95 34.24
C LEU A 31 -0.01 -29.03 33.09
N GLN A 32 1.16 -29.38 32.57
CA GLN A 32 1.76 -28.61 31.46
C GLN A 32 0.79 -28.47 30.30
N SER A 33 0.09 -29.52 29.92
CA SER A 33 -0.92 -29.51 28.84
C SER A 33 -2.10 -28.56 29.11
N GLU A 34 -2.52 -28.41 30.36
CA GLU A 34 -3.58 -27.45 30.74
C GLU A 34 -3.08 -26.01 30.60
N VAL A 35 -1.82 -25.75 30.99
CA VAL A 35 -1.18 -24.46 30.85
C VAL A 35 -1.00 -24.09 29.39
N GLU A 36 -0.48 -25.00 28.58
CA GLU A 36 -0.31 -24.80 27.13
C GLU A 36 -1.66 -24.48 26.46
N SER A 37 -2.70 -25.29 26.73
CA SER A 37 -4.03 -25.06 26.15
C SER A 37 -4.62 -23.69 26.52
N ARG A 38 -4.47 -23.29 27.78
CA ARG A 38 -4.95 -21.96 28.23
C ARG A 38 -4.15 -20.81 27.60
N LEU A 39 -2.83 -20.93 27.49
CA LEU A 39 -1.99 -19.92 26.87
C LEU A 39 -2.27 -19.83 25.37
N LEU A 40 -2.38 -20.97 24.69
CA LEU A 40 -2.72 -21.04 23.27
C LEU A 40 -4.03 -20.30 22.99
N HIS A 41 -5.09 -20.64 23.71
CA HIS A 41 -6.39 -19.97 23.56
C HIS A 41 -6.31 -18.44 23.81
N ARG A 42 -5.52 -18.00 24.80
CA ARG A 42 -5.33 -16.57 25.08
C ARG A 42 -4.54 -15.87 23.98
N VAL A 43 -3.47 -16.50 23.46
CA VAL A 43 -2.67 -15.95 22.37
C VAL A 43 -3.53 -15.77 21.13
N GLU A 44 -4.27 -16.81 20.73
CA GLU A 44 -5.17 -16.74 19.57
C GLU A 44 -6.24 -15.65 19.74
N LYS A 45 -6.88 -15.59 20.91
CA LYS A 45 -7.86 -14.56 21.24
C LYS A 45 -7.28 -13.14 21.12
N PHE A 46 -6.05 -12.92 21.62
CA PHE A 46 -5.41 -11.61 21.59
C PHE A 46 -4.90 -11.24 20.20
N LEU A 47 -4.43 -12.21 19.40
CA LEU A 47 -4.07 -11.97 18.01
C LEU A 47 -5.29 -11.56 17.16
N GLU A 48 -6.47 -12.14 17.44
CA GLU A 48 -7.74 -11.70 16.84
C GLU A 48 -8.19 -10.30 17.30
N GLY A 49 -7.43 -9.62 18.18
CA GLY A 49 -7.77 -8.32 18.73
C GLY A 49 -8.94 -8.36 19.74
N ARG A 50 -9.32 -9.56 20.19
CA ARG A 50 -10.38 -9.70 21.22
C ARG A 50 -9.87 -9.23 22.58
N ARG A 51 -10.60 -8.28 23.15
CA ARG A 51 -10.25 -7.55 24.38
C ARG A 51 -10.59 -8.36 25.62
N GLU A 52 -9.89 -8.12 26.73
CA GLU A 52 -10.38 -8.51 28.04
C GLU A 52 -11.60 -7.64 28.40
N THR A 53 -12.59 -8.21 29.06
CA THR A 53 -13.91 -7.58 29.28
C THR A 53 -13.80 -6.23 30.02
N ALA A 54 -12.80 -6.07 30.90
CA ALA A 54 -12.59 -4.84 31.64
C ALA A 54 -12.01 -3.69 30.80
N GLU A 55 -11.25 -3.99 29.73
CA GLU A 55 -10.59 -3.01 28.87
C GLU A 55 -11.45 -2.66 27.64
N SER A 56 -12.52 -3.40 27.40
CA SER A 56 -13.40 -3.17 26.24
C SER A 56 -14.17 -1.84 26.33
N LEU A 57 -14.25 -1.23 27.51
CA LEU A 57 -14.91 0.04 27.80
C LEU A 57 -13.95 1.25 27.76
N LEU A 58 -12.65 1.02 27.65
CA LEU A 58 -11.64 2.06 27.60
C LEU A 58 -11.36 2.49 26.15
N GLU A 59 -11.10 3.75 25.93
CA GLU A 59 -10.64 4.27 24.64
C GLU A 59 -9.16 3.95 24.42
N GLU A 60 -8.35 4.05 25.48
CA GLU A 60 -6.92 3.78 25.51
C GLU A 60 -6.53 2.95 26.73
N VAL A 61 -5.44 2.21 26.62
CA VAL A 61 -4.90 1.32 27.65
C VAL A 61 -3.40 1.55 27.76
N ASP A 62 -2.92 1.64 28.99
CA ASP A 62 -1.50 1.75 29.31
C ASP A 62 -0.80 0.40 29.12
N VAL A 63 0.23 0.39 28.27
CA VAL A 63 1.10 -0.79 28.07
C VAL A 63 2.56 -0.39 28.32
N TRP A 64 3.22 -1.12 29.19
CA TRP A 64 4.66 -0.99 29.40
C TRP A 64 5.42 -1.79 28.35
N MET A 65 6.25 -1.10 27.56
CA MET A 65 7.10 -1.72 26.56
C MET A 65 8.57 -1.51 26.92
N TRP A 66 9.38 -2.54 26.63
CA TRP A 66 10.82 -2.42 26.71
C TRP A 66 11.36 -1.76 25.45
N ASN A 67 12.06 -0.65 25.60
CA ASN A 67 12.78 0.00 24.50
C ASN A 67 14.24 -0.49 24.53
N ASP A 68 14.67 -1.20 23.48
CA ASP A 68 16.01 -1.78 23.39
C ASP A 68 17.08 -0.70 23.20
N ASP A 69 16.77 0.44 22.58
CA ASP A 69 17.73 1.52 22.33
C ASP A 69 17.97 2.35 23.61
N SER A 70 16.93 2.73 24.33
CA SER A 70 17.03 3.44 25.61
C SER A 70 17.35 2.51 26.80
N ARG A 71 17.17 1.19 26.65
CA ARG A 71 17.23 0.16 27.71
C ARG A 71 16.35 0.47 28.92
N GLN A 72 15.16 1.00 28.66
CA GLN A 72 14.19 1.38 29.69
C GLN A 72 12.79 0.87 29.34
N LEU A 73 11.96 0.78 30.38
CA LEU A 73 10.52 0.56 30.20
C LEU A 73 9.88 1.91 29.88
N GLU A 74 9.17 1.95 28.76
CA GLU A 74 8.39 3.08 28.31
C GLU A 74 6.89 2.78 28.43
N LEU A 75 6.14 3.75 28.94
CA LEU A 75 4.69 3.68 29.01
C LEU A 75 4.12 4.18 27.69
N MET A 76 3.30 3.36 27.04
CA MET A 76 2.59 3.71 25.82
C MET A 76 1.08 3.65 26.08
N GLU A 77 0.39 4.72 25.76
CA GLU A 77 -1.07 4.73 25.65
C GLU A 77 -1.46 4.22 24.26
N VAL A 78 -2.17 3.10 24.22
CA VAL A 78 -2.54 2.45 22.93
C VAL A 78 -3.99 2.01 22.94
N LYS A 79 -4.58 1.85 21.77
CA LYS A 79 -5.92 1.29 21.65
C LYS A 79 -5.96 -0.13 22.22
N PRO A 80 -7.09 -0.57 22.81
CA PRO A 80 -7.18 -1.88 23.46
C PRO A 80 -6.89 -3.09 22.58
N ASP A 81 -7.17 -3.00 21.28
CA ASP A 81 -6.81 -4.05 20.31
C ASP A 81 -5.29 -4.13 20.06
N VAL A 82 -4.61 -2.98 20.06
CA VAL A 82 -3.15 -2.90 20.00
C VAL A 82 -2.53 -3.50 21.26
N ALA A 83 -3.05 -3.12 22.45
CA ALA A 83 -2.61 -3.67 23.73
C ALA A 83 -2.75 -5.21 23.75
N ALA A 84 -3.87 -5.74 23.24
CA ALA A 84 -4.09 -7.19 23.16
C ALA A 84 -3.01 -7.87 22.30
N ARG A 85 -2.69 -7.32 21.12
CA ARG A 85 -1.66 -7.89 20.23
C ARG A 85 -0.25 -7.81 20.82
N LEU A 86 0.09 -6.74 21.54
CA LEU A 86 1.37 -6.62 22.24
C LEU A 86 1.50 -7.68 23.36
N ARG A 87 0.42 -7.91 24.11
CA ARG A 87 0.37 -8.98 25.14
C ARG A 87 0.43 -10.38 24.52
N ALA A 88 -0.11 -10.55 23.29
CA ALA A 88 0.01 -11.81 22.59
C ALA A 88 1.47 -12.22 22.39
N ALA A 89 2.36 -11.27 22.06
CA ALA A 89 3.78 -11.54 21.85
C ALA A 89 4.47 -12.09 23.10
N GLU A 90 4.18 -11.55 24.29
CA GLU A 90 4.72 -12.06 25.55
C GLU A 90 4.21 -13.46 25.88
N LEU A 91 2.90 -13.69 25.70
CA LEU A 91 2.29 -14.98 25.98
C LEU A 91 2.74 -16.05 24.97
N ALA A 92 2.84 -15.70 23.70
CA ALA A 92 3.32 -16.61 22.65
C ALA A 92 4.79 -17.00 22.87
N ARG A 93 5.63 -16.06 23.29
CA ARG A 93 7.00 -16.36 23.72
C ARG A 93 7.01 -17.36 24.89
N THR A 94 6.16 -17.12 25.90
CA THR A 94 6.05 -18.03 27.06
C THR A 94 5.60 -19.41 26.62
N LEU A 95 4.61 -19.50 25.72
CA LEU A 95 4.10 -20.76 25.18
C LEU A 95 5.18 -21.54 24.43
N TYR A 96 5.98 -20.87 23.61
CA TYR A 96 7.11 -21.47 22.90
C TYR A 96 8.21 -21.94 23.87
N GLU A 97 8.56 -21.17 24.91
CA GLU A 97 9.54 -21.57 25.92
C GLU A 97 9.11 -22.82 26.72
N ILE A 98 7.82 -23.04 26.92
CA ILE A 98 7.26 -24.24 27.60
C ILE A 98 7.40 -25.47 26.71
N ASN A 99 7.09 -25.36 25.43
CA ASN A 99 7.12 -26.47 24.48
C ASN A 99 7.71 -26.02 23.12
N PRO A 100 9.05 -25.92 23.00
CA PRO A 100 9.71 -25.53 21.77
C PRO A 100 9.56 -26.51 20.60
N GLY A 101 9.20 -27.75 20.89
CA GLY A 101 8.97 -28.81 19.88
C GLY A 101 7.64 -28.69 19.16
N SER A 102 6.72 -27.83 19.62
CA SER A 102 5.44 -27.62 18.98
C SER A 102 5.58 -26.64 17.81
N ALA A 103 5.30 -27.09 16.59
CA ALA A 103 5.30 -26.25 15.39
C ALA A 103 4.30 -25.08 15.53
N ARG A 104 3.10 -25.32 16.10
CA ARG A 104 2.09 -24.27 16.31
C ARG A 104 2.57 -23.20 17.31
N ASN A 105 3.23 -23.61 18.40
CA ASN A 105 3.76 -22.67 19.38
C ASN A 105 4.87 -21.80 18.78
N ARG A 106 5.74 -22.39 17.94
CA ARG A 106 6.77 -21.67 17.18
C ARG A 106 6.15 -20.68 16.21
N GLU A 107 5.18 -21.11 15.42
CA GLU A 107 4.45 -20.26 14.47
C GLU A 107 3.83 -19.04 15.16
N LEU A 108 3.06 -19.24 16.23
CA LEU A 108 2.44 -18.15 16.99
C LEU A 108 3.46 -17.21 17.62
N HIS A 109 4.58 -17.75 18.11
CA HIS A 109 5.66 -16.94 18.65
C HIS A 109 6.27 -16.03 17.58
N LEU A 110 6.66 -16.59 16.44
CA LEU A 110 7.27 -15.83 15.35
C LEU A 110 6.29 -14.80 14.75
N LEU A 111 5.03 -15.19 14.57
CA LEU A 111 3.98 -14.31 14.07
C LEU A 111 3.76 -13.11 15.01
N SER A 112 3.63 -13.37 16.31
CA SER A 112 3.46 -12.32 17.32
C SER A 112 4.70 -11.43 17.43
N GLN A 113 5.89 -11.99 17.22
CA GLN A 113 7.15 -11.26 17.23
C GLN A 113 7.25 -10.31 16.02
N LEU A 114 6.87 -10.76 14.81
CA LEU A 114 6.81 -9.91 13.63
C LEU A 114 5.81 -8.76 13.83
N GLU A 115 4.63 -9.03 14.38
CA GLU A 115 3.62 -8.01 14.71
C GLU A 115 4.17 -6.97 15.69
N TYR A 116 4.87 -7.43 16.73
CA TYR A 116 5.51 -6.58 17.73
C TYR A 116 6.62 -5.70 17.14
N LEU A 117 7.57 -6.32 16.41
CA LEU A 117 8.72 -5.62 15.83
C LEU A 117 8.27 -4.55 14.84
N LYS A 118 7.29 -4.85 13.98
CA LYS A 118 6.81 -3.87 13.01
C LYS A 118 6.09 -2.71 13.67
N ARG A 119 5.32 -2.96 14.73
CA ARG A 119 4.71 -1.88 15.51
C ARG A 119 5.74 -1.00 16.21
N GLN A 120 6.83 -1.58 16.69
CA GLN A 120 7.92 -0.84 17.32
C GLN A 120 8.70 0.02 16.32
N SER A 121 8.99 -0.50 15.13
CA SER A 121 9.71 0.26 14.09
C SER A 121 8.86 1.35 13.43
N GLY A 122 7.53 1.22 13.46
CA GLY A 122 6.63 2.16 12.79
C GLY A 122 6.32 1.80 11.33
N ALA A 123 5.48 2.64 10.69
CA ALA A 123 4.99 2.39 9.33
C ALA A 123 6.11 2.43 8.29
N SER A 124 6.93 3.47 8.39
CA SER A 124 7.88 3.88 7.36
C SER A 124 9.22 3.15 7.44
N ASP A 125 9.57 2.66 8.64
CA ASP A 125 10.86 2.02 8.88
C ASP A 125 10.75 0.51 8.74
N GLN A 126 11.76 -0.10 8.16
CA GLN A 126 11.86 -1.56 8.10
C GLN A 126 12.20 -2.14 9.48
N ILE A 127 11.77 -3.36 9.75
CA ILE A 127 12.20 -4.07 10.95
C ILE A 127 13.71 -4.37 10.86
N LYS A 128 14.35 -4.57 12.01
CA LYS A 128 15.74 -5.05 12.08
C LYS A 128 15.76 -6.56 11.71
N VAL A 129 15.74 -6.88 10.42
CA VAL A 129 15.63 -8.25 9.90
C VAL A 129 16.72 -9.14 10.47
N ASP A 130 17.97 -8.71 10.52
CA ASP A 130 19.08 -9.48 11.12
C ASP A 130 18.83 -9.87 12.58
N GLN A 131 18.19 -8.99 13.35
CA GLN A 131 17.84 -9.27 14.75
C GLN A 131 16.73 -10.33 14.82
N PHE A 132 15.73 -10.23 13.98
CA PHE A 132 14.66 -11.23 13.89
C PHE A 132 15.21 -12.60 13.48
N LEU A 133 16.05 -12.67 12.45
CA LEU A 133 16.65 -13.93 11.97
C LEU A 133 17.51 -14.62 13.05
N LYS A 134 18.28 -13.84 13.83
CA LYS A 134 19.04 -14.39 14.98
C LYS A 134 18.15 -14.95 16.08
N GLN A 135 16.99 -14.35 16.30
CA GLN A 135 16.04 -14.81 17.33
C GLN A 135 15.15 -15.98 16.87
N ALA A 136 14.96 -16.11 15.56
CA ALA A 136 14.11 -17.12 14.96
C ALA A 136 14.78 -18.51 14.76
N ASP A 137 16.01 -18.69 15.23
CA ASP A 137 16.76 -19.97 15.18
C ASP A 137 16.70 -20.65 13.79
N ASN A 138 17.37 -20.07 12.78
CA ASN A 138 17.47 -20.61 11.41
C ASN A 138 16.11 -20.77 10.68
N ILE A 139 15.27 -19.75 10.69
CA ILE A 139 14.03 -19.74 9.92
C ILE A 139 14.32 -19.80 8.40
N SER A 140 13.58 -20.66 7.69
CA SER A 140 13.66 -20.75 6.23
C SER A 140 12.71 -19.78 5.55
N ALA A 141 13.00 -19.39 4.29
CA ALA A 141 12.12 -18.56 3.48
C ALA A 141 10.70 -19.16 3.33
N SER A 142 10.59 -20.50 3.24
CA SER A 142 9.30 -21.19 3.18
C SER A 142 8.51 -21.08 4.49
N GLU A 143 9.19 -21.08 5.63
CA GLU A 143 8.54 -20.88 6.94
C GLU A 143 8.06 -19.42 7.06
N VAL A 144 8.84 -18.43 6.63
CA VAL A 144 8.40 -17.01 6.59
C VAL A 144 7.22 -16.82 5.65
N GLU A 145 7.19 -17.51 4.51
CA GLU A 145 6.05 -17.50 3.60
C GLU A 145 4.78 -18.08 4.26
N GLY A 146 4.92 -19.12 5.05
CA GLY A 146 3.84 -19.67 5.88
C GLY A 146 3.33 -18.64 6.89
N LEU A 147 4.24 -17.94 7.57
CA LEU A 147 3.89 -16.84 8.49
C LEU A 147 3.15 -15.71 7.79
N LEU A 148 3.58 -15.32 6.58
CA LEU A 148 2.89 -14.30 5.77
C LEU A 148 1.45 -14.74 5.45
N SER A 149 1.26 -15.99 5.04
CA SER A 149 -0.05 -16.54 4.74
C SER A 149 -0.98 -16.52 5.96
N GLU A 150 -0.50 -16.96 7.13
CA GLU A 150 -1.28 -16.96 8.37
C GLU A 150 -1.53 -15.52 8.88
N ALA A 151 -0.57 -14.60 8.73
CA ALA A 151 -0.75 -13.18 9.06
C ALA A 151 -1.87 -12.54 8.25
N ILE A 152 -1.92 -12.79 6.94
CA ILE A 152 -2.98 -12.28 6.05
C ILE A 152 -4.34 -12.86 6.47
N LYS A 153 -4.40 -14.16 6.76
CA LYS A 153 -5.62 -14.84 7.18
C LYS A 153 -6.17 -14.33 8.51
N LEU A 154 -5.29 -14.01 9.46
CA LEU A 154 -5.64 -13.45 10.78
C LEU A 154 -5.79 -11.93 10.80
N ASP A 155 -5.68 -11.27 9.66
CA ASP A 155 -5.71 -9.79 9.52
C ASP A 155 -4.63 -9.06 10.35
N LEU A 156 -3.47 -9.68 10.52
CA LEU A 156 -2.29 -9.14 11.21
C LEU A 156 -1.40 -8.39 10.20
N ILE A 157 -1.84 -7.20 9.80
CA ILE A 157 -1.20 -6.45 8.70
C ILE A 157 0.25 -6.09 9.00
N HIS A 158 0.57 -5.74 10.25
CA HIS A 158 1.96 -5.43 10.64
C HIS A 158 2.86 -6.66 10.56
N ALA A 159 2.39 -7.82 11.03
CA ALA A 159 3.13 -9.07 10.90
C ALA A 159 3.29 -9.47 9.42
N ALA A 160 2.26 -9.28 8.60
CA ALA A 160 2.33 -9.55 7.16
C ALA A 160 3.34 -8.62 6.46
N THR A 161 3.35 -7.32 6.81
CA THR A 161 4.32 -6.35 6.29
C THR A 161 5.74 -6.74 6.68
N ALA A 162 5.98 -7.07 7.96
CA ALA A 162 7.28 -7.53 8.45
C ALA A 162 7.73 -8.84 7.77
N ALA A 163 6.81 -9.77 7.53
CA ALA A 163 7.12 -11.00 6.81
C ALA A 163 7.55 -10.73 5.36
N CYS A 164 6.94 -9.76 4.68
CA CYS A 164 7.39 -9.31 3.36
C CYS A 164 8.79 -8.69 3.41
N GLU A 165 9.10 -7.87 4.44
CA GLU A 165 10.43 -7.29 4.64
C GLU A 165 11.50 -8.38 4.90
N VAL A 166 11.16 -9.43 5.66
CA VAL A 166 12.06 -10.59 5.85
C VAL A 166 12.23 -11.35 4.54
N LEU A 167 11.14 -11.61 3.79
CA LEU A 167 11.22 -12.30 2.49
C LEU A 167 12.02 -11.52 1.45
N LYS A 168 12.07 -10.21 1.53
CA LYS A 168 12.94 -9.37 0.69
C LYS A 168 14.42 -9.76 0.85
N GLU A 169 14.86 -10.09 2.07
CA GLU A 169 16.26 -10.40 2.39
C GLU A 169 16.61 -11.89 2.20
N VAL A 170 15.68 -12.79 2.56
CA VAL A 170 15.97 -14.24 2.56
C VAL A 170 15.22 -15.02 1.49
N GLY A 171 14.27 -14.39 0.80
CA GLY A 171 13.47 -15.01 -0.24
C GLY A 171 14.22 -15.23 -1.53
N GLY A 172 13.64 -16.01 -2.43
CA GLY A 172 14.12 -16.25 -3.77
C GLY A 172 12.98 -16.54 -4.73
N GLU A 173 13.26 -16.87 -5.97
CA GLU A 173 12.24 -17.15 -6.99
C GLU A 173 11.24 -18.23 -6.56
N ALA A 174 11.64 -19.19 -5.74
CA ALA A 174 10.77 -20.27 -5.26
C ALA A 174 9.57 -19.77 -4.44
N GLN A 175 9.65 -18.57 -3.82
CA GLN A 175 8.58 -17.92 -3.07
C GLN A 175 7.61 -17.14 -3.96
N ILE A 176 7.89 -17.05 -5.26
CA ILE A 176 7.12 -16.25 -6.23
C ILE A 176 6.66 -17.11 -7.40
N VAL A 177 7.60 -17.82 -8.02
CA VAL A 177 7.35 -18.58 -9.26
C VAL A 177 6.54 -19.85 -8.98
N SER A 178 5.27 -19.82 -9.38
CA SER A 178 4.34 -20.96 -9.27
C SER A 178 3.18 -20.79 -10.25
N SER A 179 2.49 -21.90 -10.55
CA SER A 179 1.20 -21.89 -11.25
C SER A 179 0.06 -21.32 -10.39
N ASP A 180 0.20 -21.41 -9.08
CA ASP A 180 -0.75 -20.86 -8.11
C ASP A 180 -0.21 -19.57 -7.51
N MET A 181 -1.11 -18.65 -7.16
CA MET A 181 -0.71 -17.37 -6.57
C MET A 181 -0.12 -17.58 -5.18
N ARG A 182 1.16 -17.25 -5.04
CA ARG A 182 1.92 -17.38 -3.80
C ARG A 182 1.55 -16.28 -2.78
N PRO A 183 1.77 -16.51 -1.47
CA PRO A 183 1.44 -15.57 -0.40
C PRO A 183 1.99 -14.17 -0.61
N LEU A 184 3.23 -14.03 -1.12
CA LEU A 184 3.85 -12.73 -1.39
C LEU A 184 3.09 -11.94 -2.46
N VAL A 185 2.62 -12.61 -3.52
CA VAL A 185 1.79 -12.00 -4.57
C VAL A 185 0.38 -11.69 -4.02
N ASN A 186 -0.20 -12.58 -3.20
CA ASN A 186 -1.48 -12.35 -2.56
C ASN A 186 -1.47 -11.12 -1.64
N ALA A 187 -0.34 -10.81 -0.99
CA ALA A 187 -0.19 -9.65 -0.12
C ALA A 187 -0.46 -8.32 -0.87
N ILE A 188 -0.16 -8.24 -2.19
CA ILE A 188 -0.50 -7.09 -3.04
C ILE A 188 -2.02 -6.86 -3.08
N LEU A 189 -2.83 -7.92 -2.99
CA LEU A 189 -4.28 -7.86 -3.13
C LEU A 189 -5.03 -7.65 -1.80
N VAL A 190 -4.32 -7.49 -0.68
CA VAL A 190 -4.95 -7.31 0.65
C VAL A 190 -5.63 -5.95 0.79
N GLY A 191 -5.14 -4.92 0.10
CA GLY A 191 -5.74 -3.58 0.10
C GLY A 191 -5.23 -2.66 1.20
N ASP A 192 -4.18 -3.03 1.92
CA ASP A 192 -3.41 -2.16 2.80
C ASP A 192 -2.18 -1.64 2.07
N ARG A 193 -1.98 -0.34 2.03
CA ARG A 193 -0.96 0.29 1.18
C ARG A 193 0.47 -0.05 1.63
N HIS A 194 0.73 -0.12 2.95
CA HIS A 194 2.07 -0.48 3.45
C HIS A 194 2.41 -1.93 3.13
N LEU A 195 1.45 -2.84 3.34
CA LEU A 195 1.62 -4.25 3.00
C LEU A 195 1.78 -4.45 1.49
N GLN A 196 0.96 -3.76 0.68
CA GLN A 196 1.07 -3.82 -0.78
C GLN A 196 2.43 -3.36 -1.27
N PHE A 197 2.95 -2.27 -0.69
CA PHE A 197 4.28 -1.77 -1.03
C PHE A 197 5.39 -2.73 -0.57
N ALA A 198 5.34 -3.23 0.66
CA ALA A 198 6.33 -4.19 1.16
C ALA A 198 6.38 -5.48 0.33
N ALA A 199 5.20 -5.98 -0.10
CA ALA A 199 5.12 -7.13 -0.99
C ALA A 199 5.67 -6.83 -2.38
N PHE A 200 5.32 -5.69 -2.96
CA PHE A 200 5.86 -5.23 -4.24
C PHE A 200 7.39 -5.08 -4.17
N ASP A 201 7.91 -4.41 -3.14
CA ASP A 201 9.36 -4.16 -2.99
C ASP A 201 10.14 -5.47 -2.80
N ALA A 202 9.59 -6.43 -2.07
CA ALA A 202 10.18 -7.76 -1.94
C ALA A 202 10.22 -8.51 -3.28
N ILE A 203 9.14 -8.47 -4.07
CA ILE A 203 9.12 -9.07 -5.41
C ILE A 203 10.08 -8.37 -6.36
N ALA A 204 10.16 -7.04 -6.30
CA ALA A 204 11.07 -6.23 -7.11
C ALA A 204 12.54 -6.53 -6.80
N GLU A 205 12.88 -6.79 -5.53
CA GLU A 205 14.24 -7.15 -5.10
C GLU A 205 14.61 -8.58 -5.52
N ILE A 206 13.71 -9.55 -5.33
CA ILE A 206 13.92 -10.94 -5.76
C ILE A 206 14.03 -11.02 -7.29
N ASN A 207 13.32 -10.16 -8.01
CA ASN A 207 13.39 -9.95 -9.47
C ASN A 207 13.29 -11.27 -10.27
N PRO A 208 12.18 -12.03 -10.16
CA PRO A 208 12.01 -13.29 -10.86
C PRO A 208 12.08 -13.10 -12.37
N LYS A 209 12.77 -14.02 -13.08
CA LYS A 209 12.95 -13.96 -14.54
C LYS A 209 11.97 -14.82 -15.32
N ILE A 210 11.03 -15.44 -14.64
CA ILE A 210 10.04 -16.35 -15.24
C ILE A 210 8.64 -15.89 -14.85
N ALA A 211 7.71 -15.91 -15.82
CA ALA A 211 6.31 -15.58 -15.58
C ALA A 211 5.67 -16.48 -14.51
N TYR A 212 4.84 -15.91 -13.65
CA TYR A 212 4.18 -16.57 -12.55
C TYR A 212 2.74 -16.07 -12.35
N ALA A 213 1.95 -16.83 -11.59
CA ALA A 213 0.56 -16.47 -11.32
C ALA A 213 0.48 -15.12 -10.56
N GLY A 214 -0.24 -14.15 -11.15
CA GLY A 214 -0.45 -12.82 -10.58
C GLY A 214 0.63 -11.78 -10.91
N SER A 215 1.60 -12.08 -11.81
CA SER A 215 2.62 -11.12 -12.24
C SER A 215 2.03 -9.80 -12.78
N SER A 216 0.85 -9.83 -13.42
CA SER A 216 0.15 -8.64 -13.90
C SER A 216 -0.24 -7.66 -12.78
N TYR A 217 -0.56 -8.16 -11.59
CA TYR A 217 -0.86 -7.31 -10.44
C TYR A 217 0.37 -6.55 -9.93
N VAL A 218 1.57 -7.12 -10.09
CA VAL A 218 2.83 -6.46 -9.71
C VAL A 218 3.08 -5.24 -10.59
N ALA A 219 2.94 -5.38 -11.91
CA ALA A 219 3.06 -4.25 -12.84
C ALA A 219 1.96 -3.20 -12.62
N GLU A 220 0.73 -3.66 -12.34
CA GLU A 220 -0.39 -2.77 -12.07
C GLU A 220 -0.19 -1.96 -10.78
N VAL A 221 0.28 -2.58 -9.69
CA VAL A 221 0.53 -1.89 -8.42
C VAL A 221 1.71 -0.93 -8.54
N ALA A 222 2.76 -1.30 -9.27
CA ALA A 222 3.89 -0.41 -9.55
C ALA A 222 3.44 0.84 -10.32
N ALA A 223 2.70 0.69 -11.41
CA ALA A 223 2.18 1.81 -12.18
C ALA A 223 1.21 2.67 -11.35
N TRP A 224 0.44 2.05 -10.46
CA TRP A 224 -0.46 2.75 -9.56
C TRP A 224 0.31 3.58 -8.52
N PHE A 225 1.31 3.01 -7.82
CA PHE A 225 2.16 3.77 -6.89
C PHE A 225 2.91 4.90 -7.59
N ALA A 226 3.46 4.63 -8.77
CA ALA A 226 4.17 5.61 -9.58
C ALA A 226 3.32 6.84 -9.93
N SER A 227 2.01 6.67 -10.09
CA SER A 227 1.08 7.77 -10.42
C SER A 227 0.74 8.70 -9.25
N SER A 228 1.27 8.47 -8.04
CA SER A 228 1.05 9.31 -6.86
C SER A 228 1.55 10.75 -7.06
N ARG A 229 0.81 11.71 -6.50
CA ARG A 229 1.20 13.13 -6.41
C ARG A 229 1.59 13.52 -4.99
N PHE A 230 1.76 12.55 -4.11
CA PHE A 230 2.21 12.66 -2.71
C PHE A 230 1.29 13.48 -1.81
N VAL A 231 0.06 13.71 -2.23
CA VAL A 231 -0.95 14.47 -1.50
C VAL A 231 -2.04 13.53 -1.03
N LYS A 232 -2.25 13.46 0.28
CA LYS A 232 -3.37 12.73 0.88
C LYS A 232 -4.71 13.28 0.39
N LYS A 233 -5.58 12.44 -0.21
CA LYS A 233 -6.84 12.87 -0.82
C LYS A 233 -8.04 12.10 -0.27
N CYS A 234 -9.19 12.75 -0.22
CA CYS A 234 -10.49 12.11 -0.10
C CYS A 234 -11.28 12.17 -1.42
N ALA A 235 -12.03 11.13 -1.72
CA ALA A 235 -12.98 11.13 -2.83
C ALA A 235 -14.37 11.46 -2.30
N VAL A 236 -15.06 12.41 -2.93
CA VAL A 236 -16.41 12.83 -2.55
C VAL A 236 -17.38 12.57 -3.71
N GLY A 237 -18.30 11.63 -3.51
CA GLY A 237 -19.34 11.30 -4.48
C GLY A 237 -20.66 11.96 -4.15
N HIS A 238 -21.13 12.91 -4.99
CA HIS A 238 -22.41 13.57 -4.84
C HIS A 238 -22.93 14.06 -6.20
N ILE A 239 -24.24 13.84 -6.49
CA ILE A 239 -24.85 14.21 -7.77
C ILE A 239 -24.79 15.72 -8.09
N ARG A 240 -24.70 16.57 -7.07
CA ARG A 240 -24.52 18.02 -7.23
C ARG A 240 -23.04 18.36 -7.04
N SER A 241 -22.42 18.88 -8.09
CA SER A 241 -21.01 19.27 -8.07
C SER A 241 -20.70 20.34 -7.02
N GLU A 242 -21.65 21.28 -6.76
CA GLU A 242 -21.45 22.33 -5.76
C GLU A 242 -21.31 21.77 -4.34
N VAL A 243 -22.07 20.70 -4.00
CA VAL A 243 -21.97 20.04 -2.70
C VAL A 243 -20.65 19.28 -2.56
N ALA A 244 -20.25 18.55 -3.60
CA ALA A 244 -18.97 17.86 -3.62
C ALA A 244 -17.81 18.86 -3.54
N GLN A 245 -17.91 20.03 -4.21
CA GLN A 245 -16.92 21.09 -4.15
C GLN A 245 -16.85 21.76 -2.76
N ALA A 246 -17.97 21.99 -2.09
CA ALA A 246 -18.00 22.50 -0.73
C ALA A 246 -17.24 21.60 0.24
N TRP A 247 -17.46 20.28 0.15
CA TRP A 247 -16.66 19.29 0.89
C TRP A 247 -15.18 19.35 0.53
N SER A 248 -14.88 19.50 -0.75
CA SER A 248 -13.51 19.66 -1.26
C SER A 248 -12.78 20.85 -0.63
N ILE A 249 -13.46 21.99 -0.52
CA ILE A 249 -12.91 23.20 0.10
C ILE A 249 -12.70 22.98 1.61
N ALA A 250 -13.65 22.37 2.30
CA ALA A 250 -13.59 22.17 3.74
C ALA A 250 -12.50 21.16 4.17
N THR A 251 -12.07 20.25 3.29
CA THR A 251 -11.01 19.27 3.58
C THR A 251 -9.61 19.85 3.46
N GLY A 252 -9.39 20.85 2.60
CA GLY A 252 -8.10 21.46 2.31
C GLY A 252 -7.33 21.97 3.53
N PRO A 253 -7.93 22.78 4.42
CA PRO A 253 -7.27 23.30 5.62
C PRO A 253 -6.76 22.20 6.58
N ARG A 254 -7.25 20.96 6.41
CA ARG A 254 -6.89 19.79 7.21
C ARG A 254 -5.82 18.91 6.56
N GLY A 255 -5.20 19.40 5.50
CA GLY A 255 -4.15 18.67 4.78
C GLY A 255 -4.67 17.56 3.86
N TRP A 256 -5.99 17.53 3.58
CA TRP A 256 -6.57 16.63 2.61
C TRP A 256 -6.81 17.36 1.28
N GLY A 257 -6.21 16.87 0.20
CA GLY A 257 -6.73 17.14 -1.13
C GLY A 257 -8.06 16.42 -1.32
N SER A 258 -8.77 16.74 -2.37
CA SER A 258 -10.03 16.07 -2.67
C SER A 258 -10.26 15.93 -4.17
N VAL A 259 -10.99 14.90 -4.52
CA VAL A 259 -11.53 14.71 -5.86
C VAL A 259 -13.03 14.50 -5.75
N SER A 260 -13.79 15.00 -6.70
CA SER A 260 -15.25 14.90 -6.71
C SER A 260 -15.73 14.13 -7.92
N ALA A 261 -16.81 13.35 -7.74
CA ALA A 261 -17.50 12.65 -8.80
C ALA A 261 -19.02 12.83 -8.65
N ASP A 262 -19.70 13.02 -9.77
CA ASP A 262 -21.16 13.18 -9.84
C ASP A 262 -21.89 11.90 -10.23
N SER A 263 -21.16 10.86 -10.58
CA SER A 263 -21.70 9.53 -10.87
C SER A 263 -20.97 8.44 -10.08
N SER A 264 -21.69 7.34 -9.80
CA SER A 264 -21.08 6.19 -9.11
C SER A 264 -19.98 5.54 -9.94
N LYS A 265 -20.06 5.59 -11.27
CA LYS A 265 -19.06 5.03 -12.17
C LYS A 265 -17.75 5.84 -12.10
N ASP A 266 -17.85 7.16 -12.23
CA ASP A 266 -16.67 8.03 -12.18
C ASP A 266 -16.04 8.01 -10.79
N PHE A 267 -16.86 7.94 -9.73
CA PHE A 267 -16.39 7.76 -8.37
C PHE A 267 -15.57 6.48 -8.20
N PHE A 268 -16.06 5.35 -8.71
CA PHE A 268 -15.34 4.09 -8.66
C PHE A 268 -14.03 4.15 -9.46
N GLU A 269 -14.06 4.74 -10.66
CA GLU A 269 -12.88 4.91 -11.50
C GLU A 269 -11.83 5.78 -10.80
N GLN A 270 -12.21 6.92 -10.22
CA GLN A 270 -11.30 7.78 -9.46
C GLN A 270 -10.72 7.04 -8.24
N ALA A 271 -11.59 6.41 -7.43
CA ALA A 271 -11.17 5.69 -6.22
C ALA A 271 -10.16 4.56 -6.50
N THR A 272 -10.23 3.92 -7.66
CA THR A 272 -9.36 2.81 -8.04
C THR A 272 -8.11 3.24 -8.82
N SER A 273 -8.13 4.42 -9.47
CA SER A 273 -7.03 4.90 -10.30
C SER A 273 -6.07 5.83 -9.58
N ASP A 274 -6.53 6.61 -8.60
CA ASP A 274 -5.69 7.59 -7.86
C ASP A 274 -5.16 6.95 -6.55
N PRO A 275 -3.84 6.70 -6.46
CA PRO A 275 -3.24 6.11 -5.26
C PRO A 275 -3.23 7.04 -4.05
N ASP A 276 -3.53 8.31 -4.24
CA ASP A 276 -3.49 9.29 -3.16
C ASP A 276 -4.80 9.36 -2.37
N ILE A 277 -5.86 8.72 -2.87
CA ILE A 277 -7.12 8.61 -2.16
C ILE A 277 -6.97 7.64 -0.98
N GLY A 278 -7.30 8.12 0.23
CA GLY A 278 -7.29 7.35 1.47
C GLY A 278 -8.66 7.23 2.13
N ILE A 279 -9.60 8.12 1.82
CA ILE A 279 -10.96 8.14 2.39
C ILE A 279 -11.98 8.29 1.27
N LEU A 280 -13.10 7.57 1.39
CA LEU A 280 -14.20 7.58 0.43
C LEU A 280 -15.48 8.11 1.11
N LEU A 281 -16.05 9.17 0.55
CA LEU A 281 -17.30 9.79 1.03
C LEU A 281 -18.38 9.63 -0.04
N ILE A 282 -19.45 8.90 0.26
CA ILE A 282 -20.45 8.49 -0.72
C ILE A 282 -21.84 8.99 -0.29
N SER A 283 -22.39 9.94 -1.04
CA SER A 283 -23.76 10.40 -0.80
C SER A 283 -24.80 9.37 -1.26
N ASP A 284 -25.93 9.32 -0.54
CA ASP A 284 -27.11 8.55 -0.91
C ASP A 284 -27.82 9.09 -2.18
N SER A 285 -27.38 10.26 -2.67
CA SER A 285 -27.86 10.83 -3.93
C SER A 285 -27.25 10.18 -5.18
N LEU A 286 -26.11 9.48 -5.06
CA LEU A 286 -25.50 8.77 -6.17
C LEU A 286 -26.33 7.57 -6.59
N GLN A 287 -26.52 7.41 -7.91
CA GLN A 287 -27.30 6.36 -8.52
C GLN A 287 -26.57 5.71 -9.68
N ARG A 288 -26.93 4.43 -9.99
CA ARG A 288 -26.42 3.67 -11.13
C ARG A 288 -24.90 3.45 -11.11
N PRO A 289 -24.39 2.57 -10.25
CA PRO A 289 -25.10 1.75 -9.27
C PRO A 289 -25.57 2.51 -8.04
N SER A 290 -26.44 1.87 -7.22
CA SER A 290 -26.87 2.44 -5.95
C SER A 290 -25.69 2.54 -4.96
N GLN A 291 -25.79 3.41 -3.95
CA GLN A 291 -24.78 3.56 -2.90
C GLN A 291 -24.33 2.20 -2.31
N ARG A 292 -25.29 1.30 -1.99
CA ARG A 292 -24.95 -0.03 -1.44
C ARG A 292 -24.20 -0.93 -2.42
N GLU A 293 -24.59 -0.88 -3.69
CA GLU A 293 -23.91 -1.63 -4.73
C GLU A 293 -22.49 -1.09 -4.99
N LEU A 294 -22.34 0.24 -4.98
CA LEU A 294 -21.05 0.89 -5.09
C LEU A 294 -20.12 0.48 -3.92
N VAL A 295 -20.63 0.49 -2.68
CA VAL A 295 -19.87 0.00 -1.50
C VAL A 295 -19.42 -1.45 -1.70
N ARG A 296 -20.31 -2.32 -2.22
CA ARG A 296 -19.96 -3.72 -2.49
C ARG A 296 -18.85 -3.84 -3.53
N GLN A 297 -18.91 -3.08 -4.61
CA GLN A 297 -17.87 -3.04 -5.65
C GLN A 297 -16.54 -2.54 -5.08
N LEU A 298 -16.53 -1.46 -4.30
CA LEU A 298 -15.35 -0.94 -3.63
C LEU A 298 -14.73 -1.97 -2.65
N ARG A 299 -15.54 -2.69 -1.88
CA ARG A 299 -15.08 -3.74 -0.96
C ARG A 299 -14.56 -4.98 -1.66
N SER A 300 -15.00 -5.27 -2.89
CA SER A 300 -14.48 -6.37 -3.69
C SER A 300 -13.19 -6.02 -4.46
N HIS A 301 -12.91 -4.74 -4.68
CA HIS A 301 -11.74 -4.30 -5.43
C HIS A 301 -10.50 -4.18 -4.52
N TRP A 302 -9.39 -4.80 -4.91
CA TRP A 302 -8.20 -4.92 -4.09
C TRP A 302 -7.55 -3.59 -3.68
N LYS A 303 -7.68 -2.52 -4.46
CA LYS A 303 -7.15 -1.18 -4.12
C LYS A 303 -7.97 -0.44 -3.06
N THR A 304 -9.28 -0.71 -2.99
CA THR A 304 -10.22 0.08 -2.17
C THR A 304 -10.87 -0.69 -1.03
N ARG A 305 -10.69 -2.02 -1.01
CA ARG A 305 -11.40 -2.92 -0.08
C ARG A 305 -11.22 -2.58 1.40
N ARG A 306 -10.10 -1.97 1.78
CA ARG A 306 -9.78 -1.59 3.16
C ARG A 306 -9.89 -0.09 3.43
N MET A 307 -10.18 0.72 2.43
CA MET A 307 -10.32 2.17 2.63
C MET A 307 -11.51 2.49 3.55
N PRO A 308 -11.38 3.45 4.47
CA PRO A 308 -12.51 3.98 5.23
C PRO A 308 -13.56 4.58 4.30
N ILE A 309 -14.83 4.23 4.52
CA ILE A 309 -15.96 4.74 3.75
C ILE A 309 -16.93 5.46 4.66
N GLY A 310 -17.25 6.71 4.36
CA GLY A 310 -18.32 7.49 4.97
C GLY A 310 -19.54 7.54 4.06
N LEU A 311 -20.68 7.06 4.55
CA LEU A 311 -21.96 7.21 3.87
C LEU A 311 -22.62 8.52 4.32
N LEU A 312 -22.90 9.42 3.38
CA LEU A 312 -23.52 10.70 3.63
C LEU A 312 -25.02 10.61 3.37
N ALA A 313 -25.83 10.77 4.40
CA ALA A 313 -27.30 10.69 4.34
C ALA A 313 -27.92 12.09 4.31
N ARG A 314 -28.81 12.35 3.33
CA ARG A 314 -29.44 13.67 3.11
C ARG A 314 -30.47 14.05 4.16
N ASP A 315 -31.10 13.07 4.84
CA ASP A 315 -32.12 13.28 5.86
C ASP A 315 -32.11 12.18 6.94
N ALA A 316 -32.89 12.36 7.99
CA ALA A 316 -32.98 11.46 9.14
C ALA A 316 -33.39 10.03 8.79
N ASP A 317 -34.34 9.85 7.86
CA ASP A 317 -34.81 8.53 7.47
C ASP A 317 -33.73 7.74 6.70
N HIS A 318 -32.99 8.40 5.83
CA HIS A 318 -31.84 7.83 5.13
C HIS A 318 -30.69 7.54 6.10
N LEU A 319 -30.45 8.42 7.07
CA LEU A 319 -29.44 8.22 8.11
C LEU A 319 -29.72 6.94 8.91
N ILE A 320 -30.94 6.76 9.42
CA ILE A 320 -31.33 5.57 10.19
C ILE A 320 -31.18 4.29 9.36
N LYS A 321 -31.60 4.32 8.08
CA LYS A 321 -31.45 3.16 7.18
C LYS A 321 -29.99 2.83 6.90
N SER A 322 -29.15 3.84 6.75
CA SER A 322 -27.72 3.66 6.51
C SER A 322 -26.99 3.18 7.76
N ILE A 323 -27.29 3.70 8.96
CA ILE A 323 -26.75 3.20 10.22
C ILE A 323 -27.05 1.69 10.39
N ARG A 324 -28.29 1.27 10.17
CA ARG A 324 -28.65 -0.16 10.22
C ARG A 324 -27.90 -1.01 9.18
N TYR A 325 -27.60 -0.43 8.02
CA TYR A 325 -26.83 -1.11 6.98
C TYR A 325 -25.36 -1.25 7.36
N THR A 326 -24.77 -0.24 8.02
CA THR A 326 -23.33 -0.22 8.38
C THR A 326 -23.03 -0.94 9.69
N GLU A 327 -24.06 -1.31 10.47
CA GLU A 327 -23.89 -1.99 11.76
C GLU A 327 -23.10 -3.29 11.61
N GLY A 328 -21.98 -3.37 12.33
CA GLY A 328 -21.06 -4.51 12.29
C GLY A 328 -20.15 -4.58 11.06
N MET A 329 -20.19 -3.59 10.16
CA MET A 329 -19.27 -3.51 9.03
C MET A 329 -18.01 -2.74 9.41
N ASP A 330 -16.85 -3.34 9.14
CA ASP A 330 -15.56 -2.69 9.41
C ASP A 330 -15.30 -1.52 8.47
N ARG A 331 -14.79 -0.41 9.02
CA ARG A 331 -14.37 0.80 8.28
C ARG A 331 -15.49 1.42 7.42
N LEU A 332 -16.73 1.28 7.84
CA LEU A 332 -17.89 1.85 7.19
C LEU A 332 -18.72 2.62 8.21
N LEU A 333 -18.70 3.94 8.11
CA LEU A 333 -19.44 4.84 8.99
C LEU A 333 -20.55 5.56 8.23
N THR A 334 -21.56 6.00 8.95
CA THR A 334 -22.67 6.79 8.39
C THR A 334 -22.76 8.13 9.08
N PHE A 335 -22.91 9.19 8.28
CA PHE A 335 -22.99 10.57 8.74
C PHE A 335 -24.17 11.31 8.11
N PRO A 336 -24.73 12.30 8.78
CA PRO A 336 -25.59 13.26 8.12
C PRO A 336 -24.78 14.09 7.11
N LEU A 337 -25.38 14.36 5.95
CA LEU A 337 -24.80 15.29 4.99
C LEU A 337 -24.79 16.70 5.61
N SER A 338 -23.63 17.24 5.84
CA SER A 338 -23.43 18.60 6.37
C SER A 338 -22.57 19.42 5.43
N LEU A 339 -22.78 20.73 5.42
CA LEU A 339 -21.92 21.71 4.76
C LEU A 339 -21.20 22.59 5.79
N ASP A 340 -21.35 22.27 7.07
CA ASP A 340 -20.66 22.92 8.17
C ASP A 340 -19.23 22.38 8.33
N ASP A 341 -18.26 23.26 8.33
CA ASP A 341 -16.83 22.92 8.35
C ASP A 341 -16.42 22.09 9.57
N ASP A 342 -16.98 22.38 10.75
CA ASP A 342 -16.65 21.66 11.97
C ASP A 342 -17.24 20.25 11.98
N ALA A 343 -18.46 20.09 11.43
CA ALA A 343 -19.06 18.79 11.26
C ALA A 343 -18.26 17.93 10.27
N ILE A 344 -17.84 18.50 9.14
CA ILE A 344 -16.99 17.82 8.15
C ILE A 344 -15.68 17.40 8.79
N ALA A 345 -15.05 18.29 9.58
CA ALA A 345 -13.82 17.97 10.30
C ALA A 345 -13.96 16.77 11.25
N SER A 346 -15.05 16.77 12.02
CA SER A 346 -15.32 15.68 12.97
C SER A 346 -15.55 14.36 12.26
N GLN A 347 -16.27 14.37 11.13
CA GLN A 347 -16.55 13.19 10.32
C GLN A 347 -15.26 12.62 9.70
N LEU A 348 -14.39 13.47 9.16
CA LEU A 348 -13.08 13.07 8.63
C LEU A 348 -12.20 12.47 9.73
N LYS A 349 -12.13 13.09 10.90
CA LYS A 349 -11.35 12.58 12.03
C LYS A 349 -11.84 11.19 12.48
N GLN A 350 -13.15 10.95 12.48
CA GLN A 350 -13.71 9.64 12.79
C GLN A 350 -13.33 8.59 11.74
N LEU A 351 -13.30 8.95 10.44
CA LEU A 351 -12.87 8.06 9.36
C LEU A 351 -11.36 7.79 9.43
N GLU A 352 -10.53 8.79 9.72
CA GLU A 352 -9.09 8.58 9.99
C GLU A 352 -8.87 7.59 11.13
N GLY A 353 -9.68 7.67 12.18
CA GLY A 353 -9.63 6.71 13.27
C GLY A 353 -9.98 5.26 12.90
N GLN A 354 -10.60 5.05 11.73
CA GLN A 354 -10.89 3.72 11.18
C GLN A 354 -9.73 3.14 10.35
N GLU A 355 -8.72 3.93 10.01
CA GLU A 355 -7.51 3.38 9.41
C GLU A 355 -6.89 2.36 10.36
N SER A 356 -6.69 1.15 9.87
CA SER A 356 -6.35 0.00 10.74
C SER A 356 -4.91 -0.02 11.17
N THR A 357 -4.06 0.72 10.47
CA THR A 357 -2.63 0.61 10.67
C THR A 357 -2.00 1.97 10.87
N TRP A 358 -1.56 2.59 9.83
CA TRP A 358 -0.90 3.88 9.87
C TRP A 358 -1.34 4.74 8.70
N THR A 359 -1.50 6.01 8.97
CA THR A 359 -1.70 6.99 7.91
C THR A 359 -0.46 7.02 7.01
N VAL A 360 -0.66 6.87 5.72
CA VAL A 360 0.43 6.96 4.75
C VAL A 360 0.85 8.42 4.59
N SER A 361 2.06 8.75 5.01
CA SER A 361 2.62 10.10 4.91
C SER A 361 2.92 10.51 3.45
N SER A 362 3.16 11.80 3.21
CA SER A 362 3.64 12.27 1.90
C SER A 362 4.99 11.67 1.53
N ASP A 363 5.88 11.52 2.52
CA ASP A 363 7.20 10.90 2.33
C ASP A 363 7.10 9.41 1.98
N ASP A 364 6.16 8.68 2.60
CA ASP A 364 5.88 7.29 2.22
C ASP A 364 5.36 7.21 0.79
N ARG A 365 4.42 8.08 0.41
CA ARG A 365 3.88 8.14 -0.95
C ARG A 365 4.98 8.42 -1.98
N TYR A 366 5.90 9.34 -1.66
CA TYR A 366 7.06 9.63 -2.48
C TYR A 366 7.97 8.40 -2.62
N ARG A 367 8.36 7.76 -1.50
CA ARG A 367 9.23 6.56 -1.52
C ARG A 367 8.60 5.42 -2.32
N HIS A 368 7.29 5.18 -2.13
CA HIS A 368 6.55 4.16 -2.89
C HIS A 368 6.58 4.47 -4.40
N ALA A 369 6.35 5.72 -4.78
CA ALA A 369 6.38 6.13 -6.18
C ALA A 369 7.78 6.03 -6.76
N ALA A 370 8.81 6.56 -6.08
CA ALA A 370 10.19 6.54 -6.55
C ALA A 370 10.70 5.11 -6.79
N ARG A 371 10.49 4.20 -5.81
CA ARG A 371 10.87 2.78 -5.95
C ARG A 371 10.11 2.08 -7.09
N SER A 372 8.83 2.43 -7.26
CA SER A 372 8.02 1.86 -8.34
C SER A 372 8.47 2.35 -9.72
N VAL A 373 8.83 3.64 -9.86
CA VAL A 373 9.35 4.20 -11.10
C VAL A 373 10.70 3.57 -11.46
N GLU A 374 11.61 3.41 -10.48
CA GLU A 374 12.90 2.74 -10.65
C GLU A 374 12.73 1.30 -11.18
N TRP A 375 11.83 0.55 -10.56
CA TRP A 375 11.54 -0.82 -10.99
C TRP A 375 10.90 -0.85 -12.38
N LEU A 376 9.94 0.04 -12.68
CA LEU A 376 9.29 0.12 -14.00
C LEU A 376 10.29 0.47 -15.11
N GLU A 377 11.26 1.37 -14.84
CA GLU A 377 12.32 1.72 -15.77
C GLU A 377 13.21 0.50 -16.05
N SER A 378 13.64 -0.21 -15.00
CA SER A 378 14.43 -1.44 -15.14
C SER A 378 13.67 -2.53 -15.92
N ALA A 379 12.43 -2.78 -15.54
CA ALA A 379 11.60 -3.81 -16.18
C ALA A 379 11.18 -3.47 -17.62
N ALA A 380 11.12 -2.19 -17.99
CA ALA A 380 10.84 -1.78 -19.37
C ALA A 380 12.02 -2.02 -20.33
N VAL A 381 13.24 -2.11 -19.82
CA VAL A 381 14.46 -2.32 -20.61
C VAL A 381 14.87 -3.78 -20.67
N ASP A 382 14.58 -4.57 -19.63
CA ASP A 382 14.96 -5.96 -19.48
C ASP A 382 13.95 -6.87 -20.22
N SER A 383 14.41 -7.51 -21.30
CA SER A 383 13.58 -8.42 -22.09
C SER A 383 13.11 -9.66 -21.32
N ASP A 384 13.83 -10.08 -20.27
CA ASP A 384 13.41 -11.20 -19.43
C ASP A 384 12.17 -10.87 -18.58
N LEU A 385 11.82 -9.58 -18.49
CA LEU A 385 10.67 -9.06 -17.76
C LEU A 385 9.48 -8.64 -18.65
N ASP A 386 9.53 -8.91 -19.95
CA ASP A 386 8.47 -8.55 -20.91
C ASP A 386 7.09 -9.14 -20.54
N TYR A 387 7.07 -10.23 -19.78
CA TYR A 387 5.83 -10.86 -19.29
C TYR A 387 5.03 -10.00 -18.33
N TYR A 388 5.60 -8.94 -17.77
CA TYR A 388 4.87 -7.96 -16.95
C TYR A 388 3.99 -7.03 -17.80
N HIS A 389 4.20 -6.97 -19.11
CA HIS A 389 3.41 -6.16 -20.05
C HIS A 389 3.25 -4.69 -19.62
N ILE A 390 4.34 -4.02 -19.24
CA ILE A 390 4.35 -2.65 -18.69
C ILE A 390 3.61 -1.68 -19.61
N GLY A 391 3.64 -1.86 -20.93
CA GLY A 391 2.91 -1.04 -21.89
C GLY A 391 1.38 -1.03 -21.71
N SER A 392 0.79 -2.01 -21.04
CA SER A 392 -0.64 -2.04 -20.73
C SER A 392 -1.04 -0.94 -19.73
N HIS A 393 -0.08 -0.41 -18.95
CA HIS A 393 -0.27 0.64 -17.95
C HIS A 393 0.06 2.04 -18.48
N GLN A 394 0.04 2.23 -19.80
CA GLN A 394 0.45 3.44 -20.48
C GLN A 394 -0.24 4.71 -19.95
N LYS A 395 -1.54 4.64 -19.59
CA LYS A 395 -2.28 5.81 -19.07
C LYS A 395 -1.60 6.42 -17.84
N GLN A 396 -1.14 5.60 -16.91
CA GLN A 396 -0.41 6.02 -15.70
C GLN A 396 0.96 6.59 -16.06
N LEU A 397 1.69 5.91 -16.94
CA LEU A 397 3.04 6.28 -17.36
C LEU A 397 3.09 7.61 -18.11
N LEU A 398 2.08 7.91 -18.96
CA LEU A 398 1.97 9.20 -19.64
C LEU A 398 1.85 10.37 -18.66
N GLY A 399 1.14 10.18 -17.56
CA GLY A 399 1.01 11.19 -16.51
C GLY A 399 2.33 11.51 -15.79
N LEU A 400 3.25 10.55 -15.73
CA LEU A 400 4.56 10.72 -15.08
C LEU A 400 5.48 11.69 -15.83
N LEU A 401 5.32 11.88 -17.15
CA LEU A 401 6.09 12.87 -17.91
C LEU A 401 5.98 14.27 -17.31
N TYR A 402 4.83 14.61 -16.73
CA TYR A 402 4.56 15.92 -16.14
C TYR A 402 4.93 16.00 -14.64
N HIS A 403 5.61 14.97 -14.13
CA HIS A 403 6.13 14.98 -12.78
C HIS A 403 7.64 15.28 -12.82
N PRO A 404 8.10 16.46 -12.37
CA PRO A 404 9.49 16.92 -12.60
C PRO A 404 10.55 15.89 -12.19
N GLU A 405 10.34 15.18 -11.08
CA GLU A 405 11.29 14.20 -10.55
C GLU A 405 11.33 12.89 -11.36
N PHE A 406 10.26 12.56 -12.09
CA PHE A 406 10.12 11.30 -12.82
C PHE A 406 10.10 11.46 -14.34
N THR A 407 10.18 12.68 -14.86
CA THR A 407 10.16 12.97 -16.30
C THR A 407 11.18 12.14 -17.06
N SER A 408 12.42 12.01 -16.54
CA SER A 408 13.49 11.23 -17.18
C SER A 408 13.13 9.75 -17.30
N SER A 409 12.75 9.13 -16.19
CA SER A 409 12.40 7.71 -16.16
C SER A 409 11.14 7.43 -16.99
N ALA A 410 10.13 8.29 -16.89
CA ALA A 410 8.91 8.18 -17.71
C ALA A 410 9.20 8.24 -19.21
N ALA A 411 10.05 9.17 -19.62
CA ALA A 411 10.45 9.31 -21.04
C ALA A 411 11.17 8.05 -21.55
N LYS A 412 12.10 7.49 -20.77
CA LYS A 412 12.79 6.24 -21.12
C LYS A 412 11.82 5.06 -21.20
N ILE A 413 10.92 4.88 -20.21
CA ILE A 413 9.91 3.80 -20.25
C ILE A 413 9.04 3.91 -21.51
N LEU A 414 8.56 5.11 -21.83
CA LEU A 414 7.74 5.35 -23.02
C LEU A 414 8.49 5.15 -24.33
N ALA A 415 9.81 5.40 -24.35
CA ALA A 415 10.66 5.15 -25.52
C ALA A 415 10.90 3.65 -25.78
N THR A 416 10.92 2.82 -24.74
CA THR A 416 11.08 1.36 -24.89
C THR A 416 9.84 0.67 -25.46
N GLN A 417 8.65 1.25 -25.23
CA GLN A 417 7.37 0.70 -25.68
C GLN A 417 6.59 1.74 -26.51
N PRO A 418 7.05 2.07 -27.71
CA PRO A 418 6.51 3.15 -28.51
C PRO A 418 5.08 2.83 -28.98
N THR A 419 4.18 3.79 -28.73
CA THR A 419 2.80 3.79 -29.24
C THR A 419 2.48 5.17 -29.81
N ALA A 420 1.44 5.25 -30.65
CA ALA A 420 0.98 6.53 -31.19
C ALA A 420 0.62 7.53 -30.07
N VAL A 421 0.06 7.06 -28.97
CA VAL A 421 -0.31 7.91 -27.83
C VAL A 421 0.95 8.40 -27.09
N ALA A 422 1.94 7.54 -26.87
CA ALA A 422 3.21 7.92 -26.23
C ALA A 422 3.94 8.99 -27.07
N GLN A 423 4.10 8.74 -28.38
CA GLN A 423 4.74 9.69 -29.29
C GLN A 423 4.02 11.07 -29.29
N ARG A 424 2.70 11.05 -29.35
CA ARG A 424 1.88 12.27 -29.29
C ARG A 424 2.04 13.04 -27.98
N THR A 425 2.07 12.33 -26.86
CA THR A 425 2.23 12.96 -25.54
C THR A 425 3.62 13.55 -25.37
N MET A 426 4.68 12.82 -25.80
CA MET A 426 6.05 13.35 -25.82
C MET A 426 6.15 14.62 -26.67
N LEU A 427 5.56 14.63 -27.87
CA LEU A 427 5.51 15.83 -28.71
C LEU A 427 4.75 16.99 -28.05
N GLY A 428 3.63 16.67 -27.37
CA GLY A 428 2.88 17.65 -26.59
C GLY A 428 3.74 18.29 -25.50
N PHE A 429 4.49 17.47 -24.76
CA PHE A 429 5.41 17.92 -23.72
C PHE A 429 6.53 18.79 -24.27
N VAL A 430 7.22 18.33 -25.32
CA VAL A 430 8.32 19.09 -25.97
C VAL A 430 7.86 20.45 -26.49
N SER A 431 6.59 20.55 -26.89
CA SER A 431 6.02 21.78 -27.46
C SER A 431 5.56 22.81 -26.41
N GLN A 432 5.55 22.47 -25.12
CA GLN A 432 5.14 23.39 -24.05
C GLN A 432 6.31 24.31 -23.67
N GLY A 433 6.18 25.61 -23.97
CA GLY A 433 7.24 26.59 -23.76
C GLY A 433 7.46 26.99 -22.29
N ASP A 434 6.52 26.69 -21.41
CA ASP A 434 6.56 26.91 -19.96
C ASP A 434 7.31 25.82 -19.19
N LEU A 435 7.61 24.68 -19.84
CA LEU A 435 8.41 23.62 -19.25
C LEU A 435 9.92 23.89 -19.35
N PRO A 436 10.73 23.43 -18.38
CA PRO A 436 12.18 23.56 -18.42
C PRO A 436 12.78 22.98 -19.72
N ILE A 437 13.72 23.71 -20.31
CA ILE A 437 14.31 23.33 -21.60
C ILE A 437 15.03 21.98 -21.52
N GLU A 438 15.71 21.70 -20.41
CA GLU A 438 16.42 20.45 -20.16
C GLU A 438 15.47 19.26 -20.16
N ALA A 439 14.29 19.41 -19.57
CA ALA A 439 13.26 18.37 -19.57
C ALA A 439 12.68 18.15 -20.98
N ARG A 440 12.50 19.22 -21.76
CA ARG A 440 12.03 19.16 -23.14
C ARG A 440 13.05 18.49 -24.06
N GLU A 441 14.34 18.78 -23.91
CA GLU A 441 15.42 18.14 -24.64
C GLU A 441 15.48 16.63 -24.33
N LEU A 442 15.38 16.26 -23.07
CA LEU A 442 15.37 14.88 -22.64
C LEU A 442 14.19 14.08 -23.22
N VAL A 443 12.99 14.70 -23.24
CA VAL A 443 11.80 14.06 -23.83
C VAL A 443 11.90 14.01 -25.36
N ALA A 444 12.59 14.96 -25.99
CA ALA A 444 12.88 14.90 -27.42
C ALA A 444 13.86 13.78 -27.77
N ASP A 445 14.87 13.49 -26.93
CA ASP A 445 15.75 12.32 -27.05
C ASP A 445 14.95 11.01 -26.99
N ALA A 446 14.06 10.91 -25.98
CA ALA A 446 13.19 9.75 -25.83
C ALA A 446 12.23 9.57 -27.01
N PHE A 447 11.71 10.65 -27.57
CA PHE A 447 10.89 10.62 -28.79
C PHE A 447 11.70 10.10 -29.98
N GLU A 448 12.94 10.54 -30.16
CA GLU A 448 13.83 10.03 -31.20
C GLU A 448 14.04 8.52 -31.06
N ASP A 449 14.30 8.05 -29.86
CA ASP A 449 14.48 6.61 -29.58
C ASP A 449 13.18 5.80 -29.80
N ALA A 450 12.03 6.36 -29.42
CA ALA A 450 10.73 5.75 -29.73
C ALA A 450 10.48 5.60 -31.23
N VAL A 451 10.85 6.62 -32.00
CA VAL A 451 10.72 6.59 -33.48
C VAL A 451 11.72 5.61 -34.10
N LYS A 452 12.94 5.52 -33.60
CA LYS A 452 13.94 4.53 -34.07
C LYS A 452 13.44 3.10 -33.85
N ARG A 453 12.81 2.82 -32.72
CA ARG A 453 12.31 1.48 -32.35
C ARG A 453 11.02 1.10 -33.08
N GLY A 454 10.01 1.97 -33.05
CA GLY A 454 8.65 1.67 -33.51
C GLY A 454 8.23 2.34 -34.83
N GLY A 455 9.08 3.20 -35.37
CA GLY A 455 8.73 4.06 -36.49
C GLY A 455 7.88 5.27 -36.07
N THR A 456 7.55 6.13 -37.04
CA THR A 456 6.67 7.28 -36.82
C THR A 456 5.21 6.81 -36.81
N MET A 457 4.56 6.91 -35.65
CA MET A 457 3.15 6.50 -35.43
C MET A 457 2.20 7.72 -35.40
N LEU A 458 2.64 8.84 -35.97
CA LEU A 458 1.88 10.08 -36.02
C LEU A 458 1.01 10.17 -37.26
N THR A 459 -0.16 10.75 -37.14
CA THR A 459 -1.02 11.08 -38.29
C THR A 459 -0.44 12.26 -39.07
N THR A 460 -0.81 12.40 -40.36
CA THR A 460 -0.41 13.53 -41.19
C THR A 460 -0.76 14.87 -40.55
N ARG A 461 -1.91 14.96 -39.89
CA ARG A 461 -2.36 16.19 -39.20
C ARG A 461 -1.46 16.52 -38.00
N GLU A 462 -1.04 15.53 -37.24
CA GLU A 462 -0.13 15.71 -36.09
C GLU A 462 1.26 16.15 -36.55
N ILE A 463 1.75 15.58 -37.66
CA ILE A 463 3.00 16.03 -38.28
C ILE A 463 2.89 17.47 -38.74
N GLN A 464 1.80 17.84 -39.45
CA GLN A 464 1.57 19.19 -39.90
C GLN A 464 1.54 20.20 -38.72
N LEU A 465 0.92 19.82 -37.60
CA LEU A 465 0.90 20.63 -36.38
C LEU A 465 2.32 20.91 -35.83
N GLN A 466 3.27 19.95 -35.98
CA GLN A 466 4.64 20.19 -35.54
C GLN A 466 5.36 21.24 -36.45
N TYR A 467 5.12 21.23 -37.75
CA TYR A 467 5.62 22.32 -38.62
C TYR A 467 5.05 23.65 -38.25
N GLU A 468 3.73 23.74 -37.95
CA GLU A 468 3.09 24.97 -37.52
C GLU A 468 3.69 25.51 -36.21
N ARG A 469 3.95 24.62 -35.24
CA ARG A 469 4.59 24.94 -33.94
C ARG A 469 6.02 25.41 -34.13
N TYR A 470 6.80 24.77 -34.98
CA TYR A 470 8.15 25.17 -35.31
C TYR A 470 8.17 26.57 -35.97
N ASN A 471 7.34 26.83 -36.97
CA ASN A 471 7.24 28.13 -37.62
C ASN A 471 6.78 29.24 -36.64
N ALA A 472 5.84 28.91 -35.75
CA ALA A 472 5.38 29.85 -34.72
C ALA A 472 6.46 30.17 -33.66
N SER A 473 7.52 29.38 -33.59
CA SER A 473 8.61 29.55 -32.62
C SER A 473 9.70 30.55 -33.07
N GLU A 474 9.59 31.16 -34.26
CA GLU A 474 10.59 32.12 -34.77
C GLU A 474 10.90 33.28 -33.82
N ASN A 475 9.91 33.70 -33.01
CA ASN A 475 10.06 34.78 -32.03
C ASN A 475 10.27 34.24 -30.58
N GLN A 476 10.52 32.96 -30.42
CA GLN A 476 10.80 32.31 -29.13
C GLN A 476 12.31 32.17 -28.90
N PRO A 477 12.77 31.81 -27.68
CA PRO A 477 14.17 31.52 -27.42
C PRO A 477 14.75 30.50 -28.41
N ALA A 478 15.99 30.72 -28.86
CA ALA A 478 16.65 29.87 -29.84
C ALA A 478 16.72 28.39 -29.45
N GLU A 479 16.80 28.11 -28.15
CA GLU A 479 16.78 26.75 -27.58
C GLU A 479 15.44 26.07 -27.84
N THR A 480 14.31 26.77 -27.69
CA THR A 480 12.97 26.25 -28.01
C THR A 480 12.86 25.88 -29.48
N GLN A 481 13.32 26.79 -30.38
CA GLN A 481 13.31 26.53 -31.82
C GLN A 481 14.19 25.31 -32.16
N LYS A 482 15.38 25.19 -31.55
CA LYS A 482 16.30 24.08 -31.75
C LYS A 482 15.66 22.75 -31.37
N VAL A 483 14.99 22.64 -30.20
CA VAL A 483 14.33 21.41 -29.74
C VAL A 483 13.17 21.04 -30.66
N LEU A 484 12.35 21.99 -31.09
CA LEU A 484 11.26 21.72 -32.02
C LEU A 484 11.79 21.33 -33.43
N GLY A 485 12.88 21.94 -33.88
CA GLY A 485 13.55 21.58 -35.13
C GLY A 485 14.07 20.15 -35.10
N ARG A 486 14.74 19.76 -34.01
CA ARG A 486 15.21 18.39 -33.80
C ARG A 486 14.09 17.34 -33.94
N VAL A 487 12.93 17.61 -33.34
CA VAL A 487 11.76 16.72 -33.45
C VAL A 487 11.31 16.58 -34.92
N LEU A 488 11.30 17.68 -35.69
CA LEU A 488 10.97 17.63 -37.09
C LEU A 488 11.99 16.82 -37.91
N ASP A 489 13.30 17.01 -37.65
CA ASP A 489 14.36 16.23 -38.31
C ASP A 489 14.17 14.73 -38.12
N VAL A 490 13.78 14.29 -36.90
CA VAL A 490 13.48 12.89 -36.60
C VAL A 490 12.30 12.36 -37.42
N ILE A 491 11.23 13.15 -37.54
CA ILE A 491 10.03 12.79 -38.31
C ILE A 491 10.37 12.69 -39.81
N GLU A 492 11.16 13.62 -40.34
CA GLU A 492 11.54 13.69 -41.76
C GLU A 492 12.54 12.59 -42.14
N ALA A 493 13.56 12.34 -41.34
CA ALA A 493 14.56 11.29 -41.58
C ALA A 493 13.89 9.93 -41.83
N ARG A 494 12.89 9.60 -41.03
CA ARG A 494 12.15 8.32 -41.16
C ARG A 494 11.23 8.30 -42.38
N ARG A 495 10.60 9.43 -42.70
CA ARG A 495 9.74 9.54 -43.88
C ARG A 495 10.54 9.33 -45.19
N ASN A 496 11.78 9.79 -45.24
CA ASN A 496 12.66 9.62 -46.40
C ASN A 496 13.15 8.17 -46.55
N GLN A 497 13.38 7.43 -45.46
CA GLN A 497 13.70 6.00 -45.45
C GLN A 497 12.55 5.13 -46.00
N LEU A 498 11.29 5.50 -45.79
CA LEU A 498 10.12 4.76 -46.30
C LEU A 498 9.81 5.04 -47.77
N LYS A 499 10.47 6.03 -48.38
CA LYS A 499 10.32 6.36 -49.81
C LYS A 499 11.42 5.73 -50.70
N GLN A 500 12.47 5.16 -50.10
CA GLN A 500 13.51 4.37 -50.73
C GLN A 500 13.16 2.87 -50.66
#